data_24899baa41150994ad12121fa1e2c16d
#
_entry.id   24899baa41150994ad12121fa1e2c16d
#
_cell.length_a   1.000
_cell.length_b   1.000
_cell.length_c   1.000
_cell.angle_alpha   90.00
_cell.angle_beta   90.00
_cell.angle_gamma   90.00
#
_symmetry.space_group_name_H-M   'P 1'
#
loop_
_entity.id
_entity.type
_entity.pdbx_description
1 polymer ?
#
loop_
_entity_poly.entity_id
_entity_poly.type
_entity_poly.pdbx_seq_one_letter_code
_entity_poly.pdbx_strand_id
1 'polypeptide(L)'
;NCSFFGLVRIGNLETTCLCFSDLTVPVGLYNSTIISSDFGNNVAIHSVNYMSHYIVGDEVIINNVNELVTTNHAKFGNGILKKGEPESVRIWLELCNENTGRKVLPFNGMRAADAFLWTRNRQDKVLQEKFIELTEKQFDDKRGYYGKIGDRTVIKNCRIIKDTWIGSDAYLKGANKIKNVTINSNEVARTQIGEGSELVNGIIGYGCRIFYGIKAVRFIMSDYSQLKYGARLINSFLGANATISCCEVLNSLIYPAHEQHHNNSFLCAALVMGQSNIAAGATLGSNHNSRGADGEVIMGRGFWPGLCVSIKHNSIFPSFTILNKGDYNY
;
A
#
# COMPACT_ATOMS: atom_id res chain seq x y z
N ASN A 1 10.68 -25.88 -21.00
CA ASN A 1 9.68 -26.68 -20.29
C ASN A 1 8.68 -25.80 -19.56
N CYS A 2 7.55 -25.45 -20.23
CA CYS A 2 6.42 -24.77 -19.61
C CYS A 2 5.17 -25.63 -19.71
N SER A 3 4.29 -25.51 -18.71
CA SER A 3 2.96 -26.11 -18.71
C SER A 3 1.93 -25.01 -18.88
N PHE A 4 1.04 -25.15 -19.87
CA PHE A 4 -0.01 -24.18 -20.19
C PHE A 4 -1.39 -24.79 -19.97
N PHE A 5 -2.28 -24.05 -19.32
CA PHE A 5 -3.66 -24.46 -19.07
C PHE A 5 -4.63 -23.30 -19.38
N GLY A 6 -5.82 -23.65 -19.90
CA GLY A 6 -6.81 -22.67 -20.31
C GLY A 6 -6.35 -21.85 -21.52
N LEU A 7 -6.89 -20.64 -21.66
CA LEU A 7 -6.53 -19.74 -22.76
C LEU A 7 -5.28 -18.93 -22.39
N VAL A 8 -4.18 -19.16 -23.11
CA VAL A 8 -2.94 -18.39 -22.98
C VAL A 8 -2.64 -17.73 -24.32
N ARG A 9 -2.49 -16.43 -24.32
CA ARG A 9 -2.10 -15.64 -25.49
C ARG A 9 -0.71 -15.05 -25.29
N ILE A 10 0.14 -15.13 -26.31
CA ILE A 10 1.53 -14.67 -26.22
C ILE A 10 1.78 -13.76 -27.44
N GLY A 11 2.30 -12.58 -27.16
CA GLY A 11 2.72 -11.61 -28.18
C GLY A 11 3.96 -12.08 -28.97
N ASN A 12 4.54 -11.20 -29.71
CA ASN A 12 5.76 -11.48 -30.48
C ASN A 12 6.96 -11.65 -29.55
N LEU A 13 7.75 -12.71 -29.74
CA LEU A 13 8.96 -12.99 -28.96
C LEU A 13 10.17 -13.01 -29.90
N GLU A 14 10.98 -11.98 -29.86
CA GLU A 14 12.20 -11.88 -30.64
C GLU A 14 13.34 -12.67 -29.97
N THR A 15 14.30 -13.13 -30.79
CA THR A 15 15.50 -13.79 -30.29
C THR A 15 16.47 -12.75 -29.73
N THR A 16 16.18 -12.23 -28.53
CA THR A 16 16.96 -11.19 -27.84
C THR A 16 16.95 -11.41 -26.34
N CYS A 17 17.66 -10.59 -25.59
CA CYS A 17 17.67 -10.58 -24.13
C CYS A 17 17.17 -9.26 -23.59
N LEU A 18 16.44 -9.30 -22.47
CA LEU A 18 16.12 -8.13 -21.66
C LEU A 18 17.17 -7.95 -20.55
N CYS A 19 17.55 -6.72 -20.31
CA CYS A 19 18.53 -6.37 -19.30
C CYS A 19 17.93 -5.43 -18.26
N PHE A 20 18.19 -5.73 -16.99
CA PHE A 20 17.84 -4.86 -15.88
C PHE A 20 18.94 -4.91 -14.81
N SER A 21 19.70 -3.83 -14.63
CA SER A 21 20.87 -3.79 -13.77
C SER A 21 21.87 -4.92 -14.11
N ASP A 22 22.12 -5.83 -13.16
CA ASP A 22 22.99 -7.00 -13.29
C ASP A 22 22.29 -8.26 -13.88
N LEU A 23 21.00 -8.17 -14.12
CA LEU A 23 20.19 -9.27 -14.66
C LEU A 23 20.08 -9.18 -16.18
N THR A 24 20.51 -10.20 -16.88
CA THR A 24 20.27 -10.38 -18.32
C THR A 24 19.57 -11.70 -18.53
N VAL A 25 18.38 -11.67 -19.14
CA VAL A 25 17.54 -12.87 -19.36
C VAL A 25 17.06 -12.93 -20.81
N PRO A 26 17.06 -14.11 -21.45
CA PRO A 26 16.52 -14.25 -22.77
C PRO A 26 15.00 -14.04 -22.77
N VAL A 27 14.49 -13.41 -23.83
CA VAL A 27 13.06 -13.29 -24.11
C VAL A 27 12.46 -14.68 -24.28
N GLY A 28 11.27 -14.88 -23.74
CA GLY A 28 10.53 -16.13 -23.82
C GLY A 28 9.97 -16.58 -22.48
N LEU A 29 9.31 -17.74 -22.49
CA LEU A 29 8.72 -18.37 -21.31
C LEU A 29 9.45 -19.67 -21.00
N TYR A 30 10.01 -19.78 -19.80
CA TYR A 30 10.86 -20.89 -19.40
C TYR A 30 10.48 -21.43 -18.04
N ASN A 31 10.42 -22.76 -17.91
CA ASN A 31 10.28 -23.47 -16.65
C ASN A 31 9.15 -22.92 -15.76
N SER A 32 7.97 -22.73 -16.33
CA SER A 32 6.85 -22.07 -15.67
C SER A 32 5.52 -22.79 -15.89
N THR A 33 4.61 -22.70 -14.90
CA THR A 33 3.21 -23.15 -15.02
C THR A 33 2.30 -21.93 -15.19
N ILE A 34 1.59 -21.87 -16.30
CA ILE A 34 0.84 -20.69 -16.71
C ILE A 34 -0.59 -21.06 -17.04
N ILE A 35 -1.54 -20.37 -16.41
CA ILE A 35 -2.97 -20.65 -16.54
C ILE A 35 -3.69 -19.35 -16.96
N SER A 36 -4.46 -19.42 -18.05
CA SER A 36 -5.37 -18.35 -18.47
C SER A 36 -4.74 -16.95 -18.31
N SER A 37 -3.64 -16.70 -19.00
CA SER A 37 -2.90 -15.42 -18.89
C SER A 37 -2.48 -14.93 -20.28
N ASP A 38 -2.41 -13.60 -20.41
CA ASP A 38 -2.01 -12.92 -21.65
C ASP A 38 -0.67 -12.23 -21.47
N PHE A 39 0.16 -12.34 -22.48
CA PHE A 39 1.51 -11.74 -22.49
C PHE A 39 1.68 -10.82 -23.69
N GLY A 40 2.23 -9.65 -23.45
CA GLY A 40 2.68 -8.70 -24.45
C GLY A 40 3.92 -9.17 -25.21
N ASN A 41 4.54 -8.26 -25.94
CA ASN A 41 5.71 -8.55 -26.75
C ASN A 41 6.99 -8.62 -25.90
N ASN A 42 7.93 -9.43 -26.32
CA ASN A 42 9.28 -9.51 -25.78
C ASN A 42 9.32 -9.70 -24.24
N VAL A 43 8.41 -10.49 -23.67
CA VAL A 43 8.43 -10.81 -22.26
C VAL A 43 9.50 -11.86 -21.93
N ALA A 44 10.06 -11.81 -20.73
CA ALA A 44 10.99 -12.79 -20.21
C ALA A 44 10.45 -13.39 -18.88
N ILE A 45 9.82 -14.55 -18.97
CA ILE A 45 9.15 -15.25 -17.87
C ILE A 45 9.93 -16.50 -17.51
N HIS A 46 10.61 -16.49 -16.38
CA HIS A 46 11.52 -17.55 -15.98
C HIS A 46 11.20 -18.09 -14.59
N SER A 47 11.03 -19.41 -14.48
CA SER A 47 10.87 -20.11 -13.19
C SER A 47 9.75 -19.54 -12.33
N VAL A 48 8.55 -19.41 -12.92
CA VAL A 48 7.33 -19.03 -12.20
C VAL A 48 6.56 -20.31 -11.89
N ASN A 49 6.54 -20.70 -10.62
CA ASN A 49 5.99 -22.00 -10.24
C ASN A 49 4.48 -22.11 -10.50
N TYR A 50 3.75 -21.02 -10.28
CA TYR A 50 2.32 -20.97 -10.52
C TYR A 50 1.85 -19.56 -10.89
N MET A 51 1.38 -19.37 -12.12
CA MET A 51 0.84 -18.10 -12.61
C MET A 51 -0.57 -18.29 -13.14
N SER A 52 -1.50 -17.41 -12.75
CA SER A 52 -2.90 -17.54 -13.15
C SER A 52 -3.61 -16.20 -13.24
N HIS A 53 -4.33 -15.99 -14.36
CA HIS A 53 -5.20 -14.85 -14.60
C HIS A 53 -4.50 -13.49 -14.51
N TYR A 54 -3.42 -13.32 -15.26
CA TYR A 54 -2.73 -12.04 -15.42
C TYR A 54 -2.68 -11.58 -16.88
N ILE A 55 -2.75 -10.27 -17.06
CA ILE A 55 -2.41 -9.58 -18.30
C ILE A 55 -1.06 -8.91 -18.08
N VAL A 56 -0.07 -9.35 -18.82
CA VAL A 56 1.33 -8.89 -18.73
C VAL A 56 1.63 -8.01 -19.92
N GLY A 57 2.17 -6.83 -19.70
CA GLY A 57 2.57 -5.88 -20.74
C GLY A 57 3.83 -6.30 -21.50
N ASP A 58 4.33 -5.37 -22.30
CA ASP A 58 5.52 -5.58 -23.14
C ASP A 58 6.81 -5.47 -22.31
N GLU A 59 7.84 -6.21 -22.71
CA GLU A 59 9.18 -6.17 -22.13
C GLU A 59 9.23 -6.40 -20.60
N VAL A 60 8.27 -7.15 -20.07
CA VAL A 60 8.22 -7.50 -18.65
C VAL A 60 9.18 -8.64 -18.32
N ILE A 61 9.92 -8.50 -17.23
CA ILE A 61 10.77 -9.55 -16.67
C ILE A 61 10.10 -10.12 -15.41
N ILE A 62 9.81 -11.41 -15.39
CA ILE A 62 9.40 -12.15 -14.19
C ILE A 62 10.36 -13.31 -13.99
N ASN A 63 11.09 -13.30 -12.89
CA ASN A 63 12.10 -14.31 -12.62
C ASN A 63 12.02 -14.84 -11.19
N ASN A 64 11.87 -16.16 -11.05
CA ASN A 64 11.84 -16.87 -9.77
C ASN A 64 10.74 -16.36 -8.83
N VAL A 65 9.48 -16.64 -9.18
CA VAL A 65 8.28 -16.29 -8.40
C VAL A 65 7.49 -17.55 -8.08
N ASN A 66 7.15 -17.76 -6.80
CA ASN A 66 6.42 -18.97 -6.43
C ASN A 66 4.95 -18.92 -6.84
N GLU A 67 4.26 -17.84 -6.51
CA GLU A 67 2.83 -17.70 -6.80
C GLU A 67 2.51 -16.30 -7.32
N LEU A 68 1.84 -16.24 -8.48
CA LEU A 68 1.36 -15.01 -9.12
C LEU A 68 -0.07 -15.25 -9.59
N VAL A 69 -1.07 -14.89 -8.77
CA VAL A 69 -2.46 -15.34 -8.99
C VAL A 69 -3.45 -14.20 -8.82
N THR A 70 -4.46 -14.15 -9.69
CA THR A 70 -5.62 -13.28 -9.49
C THR A 70 -6.88 -14.14 -9.35
N THR A 71 -7.68 -13.83 -8.33
CA THR A 71 -8.92 -14.54 -8.02
C THR A 71 -10.15 -13.77 -8.51
N ASN A 72 -11.30 -14.46 -8.54
CA ASN A 72 -12.59 -13.83 -8.88
C ASN A 72 -13.02 -12.71 -7.94
N HIS A 73 -12.37 -12.54 -6.81
CA HIS A 73 -12.68 -11.55 -5.77
C HIS A 73 -11.68 -10.39 -5.72
N ALA A 74 -10.76 -10.32 -6.69
CA ALA A 74 -9.73 -9.30 -6.72
C ALA A 74 -10.31 -7.88 -6.73
N LYS A 75 -9.91 -7.04 -5.79
CA LYS A 75 -10.31 -5.65 -5.63
C LYS A 75 -9.13 -4.70 -5.73
N PHE A 76 -7.93 -5.26 -5.80
CA PHE A 76 -6.68 -4.51 -5.94
C PHE A 76 -6.50 -3.40 -4.88
N GLY A 77 -6.94 -3.65 -3.63
CA GLY A 77 -6.85 -2.69 -2.54
C GLY A 77 -8.02 -1.73 -2.40
N ASN A 78 -8.91 -1.66 -3.39
CA ASN A 78 -10.11 -0.83 -3.30
C ASN A 78 -11.13 -1.42 -2.33
N GLY A 79 -11.85 -0.57 -1.58
CA GLY A 79 -12.83 -0.99 -0.57
C GLY A 79 -14.19 -1.42 -1.12
N ILE A 80 -14.32 -1.57 -2.43
CA ILE A 80 -15.57 -1.97 -3.10
C ILE A 80 -15.98 -3.40 -2.77
N LEU A 81 -17.23 -3.75 -3.02
CA LEU A 81 -17.73 -5.12 -3.03
C LEU A 81 -17.83 -5.63 -4.46
N LYS A 82 -17.50 -6.89 -4.68
CA LYS A 82 -17.82 -7.58 -5.93
C LYS A 82 -19.24 -8.14 -5.88
N LYS A 83 -19.87 -8.23 -7.03
CA LYS A 83 -21.28 -8.68 -7.17
C LYS A 83 -21.54 -9.97 -6.37
N GLY A 84 -22.52 -9.86 -5.43
CA GLY A 84 -22.91 -10.98 -4.56
C GLY A 84 -21.99 -11.23 -3.36
N GLU A 85 -21.07 -10.32 -3.04
CA GLU A 85 -20.33 -10.37 -1.80
C GLU A 85 -21.08 -9.72 -0.63
N PRO A 86 -21.02 -10.28 0.57
CA PRO A 86 -21.62 -9.67 1.75
C PRO A 86 -20.77 -8.48 2.24
N GLU A 87 -21.42 -7.52 2.92
CA GLU A 87 -20.74 -6.36 3.52
C GLU A 87 -19.60 -6.74 4.49
N SER A 88 -19.68 -7.91 5.12
CA SER A 88 -18.66 -8.39 6.05
C SER A 88 -17.26 -8.58 5.44
N VAL A 89 -17.14 -8.72 4.11
CA VAL A 89 -15.85 -8.85 3.42
C VAL A 89 -15.30 -7.52 2.91
N ARG A 90 -16.02 -6.42 3.15
CA ARG A 90 -15.55 -5.07 2.78
C ARG A 90 -14.32 -4.69 3.60
N ILE A 91 -13.35 -4.10 2.93
CA ILE A 91 -12.12 -3.63 3.56
C ILE A 91 -12.28 -2.15 3.85
N TRP A 92 -12.17 -1.82 5.12
CA TRP A 92 -12.19 -0.46 5.60
C TRP A 92 -10.81 -0.08 6.15
N LEU A 93 -10.45 1.20 6.01
CA LEU A 93 -9.39 1.82 6.81
C LEU A 93 -10.03 2.47 8.03
N GLU A 94 -9.48 2.23 9.20
CA GLU A 94 -9.90 2.90 10.44
C GLU A 94 -8.85 3.96 10.79
N LEU A 95 -9.14 5.21 10.46
CA LEU A 95 -8.23 6.33 10.60
C LEU A 95 -8.57 7.20 11.81
N CYS A 96 -7.55 7.79 12.42
CA CYS A 96 -7.66 8.76 13.52
C CYS A 96 -8.26 8.22 14.82
N ASN A 97 -8.56 6.96 14.94
CA ASN A 97 -8.95 6.33 16.21
C ASN A 97 -8.72 4.81 16.17
N GLU A 98 -8.72 4.18 17.32
CA GLU A 98 -8.75 2.73 17.44
C GLU A 98 -10.19 2.29 17.75
N ASN A 99 -10.70 1.30 16.97
CA ASN A 99 -11.94 0.55 17.23
C ASN A 99 -13.27 1.32 17.28
N THR A 100 -13.37 2.56 16.79
CA THR A 100 -14.58 3.36 17.00
C THR A 100 -15.23 3.96 15.76
N GLY A 101 -14.99 3.35 14.61
CA GLY A 101 -15.86 3.59 13.47
C GLY A 101 -15.61 4.86 12.67
N ARG A 102 -14.40 5.42 12.70
CA ARG A 102 -13.96 6.38 11.68
C ARG A 102 -13.47 5.64 10.45
N LYS A 103 -14.37 4.89 9.86
CA LYS A 103 -14.09 4.05 8.70
C LYS A 103 -14.03 4.91 7.44
N VAL A 104 -13.01 4.65 6.64
CA VAL A 104 -12.80 5.26 5.33
C VAL A 104 -12.77 4.15 4.30
N LEU A 105 -13.49 4.32 3.20
CA LEU A 105 -13.50 3.37 2.11
C LEU A 105 -12.32 3.66 1.16
N PRO A 106 -11.25 2.83 1.15
CA PRO A 106 -10.09 3.11 0.32
C PRO A 106 -10.41 2.96 -1.17
N PHE A 107 -9.84 3.84 -1.98
CA PHE A 107 -9.91 3.75 -3.44
C PHE A 107 -8.64 4.28 -4.08
N ASN A 108 -8.30 3.74 -5.24
CA ASN A 108 -7.12 4.20 -5.99
C ASN A 108 -7.32 5.65 -6.45
N GLY A 109 -6.37 6.51 -6.10
CA GLY A 109 -6.43 7.96 -6.33
C GLY A 109 -6.93 8.78 -5.13
N MET A 110 -7.25 8.14 -3.98
CA MET A 110 -7.62 8.85 -2.77
C MET A 110 -6.48 9.77 -2.28
N ARG A 111 -6.83 11.00 -1.94
CA ARG A 111 -5.93 12.01 -1.36
C ARG A 111 -6.15 12.13 0.14
N ALA A 112 -5.18 12.70 0.86
CA ALA A 112 -5.31 12.96 2.29
C ALA A 112 -6.54 13.83 2.63
N ALA A 113 -6.91 14.76 1.76
CA ALA A 113 -8.11 15.58 1.91
C ALA A 113 -9.39 14.76 1.84
N ASP A 114 -9.48 13.76 0.95
CA ASP A 114 -10.64 12.87 0.87
C ASP A 114 -10.77 12.08 2.17
N ALA A 115 -9.70 11.48 2.64
CA ALA A 115 -9.67 10.77 3.91
C ALA A 115 -10.02 11.67 5.12
N PHE A 116 -9.60 12.94 5.09
CA PHE A 116 -9.97 13.94 6.09
C PHE A 116 -11.48 14.19 6.10
N LEU A 117 -12.09 14.40 4.95
CA LEU A 117 -13.54 14.60 4.85
C LEU A 117 -14.32 13.42 5.41
N TRP A 118 -13.90 12.18 5.09
CA TRP A 118 -14.49 10.97 5.65
C TRP A 118 -14.42 10.96 7.19
N THR A 119 -13.26 11.22 7.75
CA THR A 119 -13.01 11.10 9.19
C THR A 119 -13.66 12.23 10.01
N ARG A 120 -13.74 13.43 9.45
CA ARG A 120 -14.33 14.60 10.16
C ARG A 120 -15.84 14.65 10.11
N ASN A 121 -16.47 14.06 9.11
CA ASN A 121 -17.92 14.09 8.92
C ASN A 121 -18.57 12.71 9.20
N ARG A 122 -18.01 11.92 10.06
CA ARG A 122 -18.47 10.55 10.36
C ARG A 122 -19.91 10.47 10.90
N GLN A 123 -20.42 11.54 11.49
CA GLN A 123 -21.78 11.59 12.03
C GLN A 123 -22.84 11.94 10.97
N ASP A 124 -22.42 12.50 9.86
CA ASP A 124 -23.30 12.78 8.72
C ASP A 124 -23.47 11.50 7.88
N LYS A 125 -24.51 10.73 8.23
CA LYS A 125 -24.79 9.44 7.57
C LYS A 125 -25.11 9.62 6.09
N VAL A 126 -25.80 10.69 5.70
CA VAL A 126 -26.14 10.96 4.30
C VAL A 126 -24.88 11.21 3.48
N LEU A 127 -23.95 11.99 4.02
CA LEU A 127 -22.68 12.25 3.38
C LEU A 127 -21.82 10.97 3.28
N GLN A 128 -21.78 10.15 4.35
CA GLN A 128 -21.05 8.88 4.34
C GLN A 128 -21.60 7.90 3.29
N GLU A 129 -22.91 7.76 3.19
CA GLU A 129 -23.57 6.94 2.16
C GLU A 129 -23.24 7.46 0.75
N LYS A 130 -23.21 8.78 0.57
CA LYS A 130 -22.84 9.38 -0.71
C LYS A 130 -21.39 9.11 -1.09
N PHE A 131 -20.46 9.14 -0.13
CA PHE A 131 -19.06 8.78 -0.37
C PHE A 131 -18.93 7.30 -0.78
N ILE A 132 -19.65 6.39 -0.14
CA ILE A 132 -19.69 4.97 -0.54
C ILE A 132 -20.20 4.85 -1.97
N GLU A 133 -21.35 5.47 -2.28
CA GLU A 133 -21.94 5.42 -3.62
C GLU A 133 -20.97 5.92 -4.70
N LEU A 134 -20.31 7.06 -4.46
CA LEU A 134 -19.34 7.63 -5.41
C LEU A 134 -18.13 6.70 -5.61
N THR A 135 -17.64 6.09 -4.53
CA THR A 135 -16.54 5.14 -4.60
C THR A 135 -16.92 3.89 -5.38
N GLU A 136 -18.10 3.33 -5.11
CA GLU A 136 -18.59 2.13 -5.81
C GLU A 136 -18.86 2.39 -7.29
N LYS A 137 -19.36 3.56 -7.65
CA LYS A 137 -19.56 3.95 -9.06
C LYS A 137 -18.26 4.11 -9.85
N GLN A 138 -17.16 4.39 -9.19
CA GLN A 138 -15.86 4.57 -9.83
C GLN A 138 -15.25 3.24 -10.29
N PHE A 139 -15.60 2.13 -9.66
CA PHE A 139 -15.02 0.83 -9.92
C PHE A 139 -16.09 -0.19 -10.30
N ASP A 140 -15.78 -1.05 -11.28
CA ASP A 140 -16.70 -2.11 -11.71
C ASP A 140 -16.77 -3.23 -10.64
N ASP A 141 -17.98 -3.62 -10.29
CA ASP A 141 -18.28 -4.66 -9.29
C ASP A 141 -18.23 -6.09 -9.85
N LYS A 142 -18.01 -6.28 -11.17
CA LYS A 142 -17.92 -7.62 -11.77
C LYS A 142 -16.82 -8.44 -11.14
N ARG A 143 -17.04 -9.75 -11.11
CA ARG A 143 -16.03 -10.75 -10.73
C ARG A 143 -15.15 -11.13 -11.92
N GLY A 144 -14.00 -11.75 -11.65
CA GLY A 144 -13.17 -12.36 -12.68
C GLY A 144 -12.26 -11.40 -13.43
N TYR A 145 -11.94 -10.24 -12.85
CA TYR A 145 -10.90 -9.39 -13.40
C TYR A 145 -9.54 -10.06 -13.32
N TYR A 146 -8.77 -9.90 -14.38
CA TYR A 146 -7.38 -10.30 -14.39
C TYR A 146 -6.53 -9.28 -13.65
N GLY A 147 -5.49 -9.76 -12.98
CA GLY A 147 -4.41 -8.90 -12.52
C GLY A 147 -3.67 -8.28 -13.69
N LYS A 148 -2.98 -7.18 -13.47
CA LYS A 148 -2.19 -6.51 -14.50
C LYS A 148 -0.76 -6.33 -14.05
N ILE A 149 0.16 -6.50 -14.98
CA ILE A 149 1.58 -6.10 -14.86
C ILE A 149 1.88 -5.22 -16.06
N GLY A 150 2.17 -3.94 -15.81
CA GLY A 150 2.46 -2.96 -16.85
C GLY A 150 3.83 -3.19 -17.50
N ASP A 151 4.04 -2.50 -18.62
CA ASP A 151 5.21 -2.66 -19.47
C ASP A 151 6.52 -2.41 -18.73
N ARG A 152 7.60 -3.09 -19.12
CA ARG A 152 8.97 -2.94 -18.59
C ARG A 152 9.08 -3.14 -17.07
N THR A 153 8.05 -3.73 -16.44
CA THR A 153 8.07 -4.07 -15.01
C THR A 153 8.99 -5.26 -14.77
N VAL A 154 9.73 -5.21 -13.68
CA VAL A 154 10.65 -6.28 -13.28
C VAL A 154 10.22 -6.85 -11.93
N ILE A 155 9.96 -8.16 -11.88
CA ILE A 155 9.60 -8.91 -10.68
C ILE A 155 10.61 -10.04 -10.52
N LYS A 156 11.38 -10.04 -9.43
CA LYS A 156 12.34 -11.12 -9.18
C LYS A 156 12.36 -11.61 -7.73
N ASN A 157 12.48 -12.92 -7.55
CA ASN A 157 12.63 -13.58 -6.24
C ASN A 157 11.48 -13.29 -5.27
N CYS A 158 10.25 -13.09 -5.77
CA CYS A 158 9.08 -12.84 -4.94
C CYS A 158 8.37 -14.16 -4.59
N ARG A 159 7.84 -14.25 -3.36
CA ARG A 159 7.19 -15.48 -2.92
C ARG A 159 5.73 -15.54 -3.36
N ILE A 160 4.89 -14.59 -2.92
CA ILE A 160 3.44 -14.58 -3.21
C ILE A 160 3.01 -13.21 -3.70
N ILE A 161 2.41 -13.16 -4.89
CA ILE A 161 1.73 -11.98 -5.44
C ILE A 161 0.31 -12.41 -5.81
N LYS A 162 -0.68 -11.87 -5.11
CA LYS A 162 -2.07 -12.27 -5.29
C LYS A 162 -3.01 -11.08 -5.37
N ASP A 163 -3.94 -11.12 -6.34
CA ASP A 163 -4.94 -10.05 -6.52
C ASP A 163 -4.29 -8.66 -6.61
N THR A 164 -3.25 -8.51 -7.42
CA THR A 164 -2.41 -7.31 -7.48
C THR A 164 -2.47 -6.68 -8.86
N TRP A 165 -2.60 -5.36 -8.88
CA TRP A 165 -2.47 -4.51 -10.06
C TRP A 165 -1.15 -3.74 -10.00
N ILE A 166 -0.29 -3.92 -11.00
CA ILE A 166 1.06 -3.33 -11.04
C ILE A 166 1.17 -2.46 -12.29
N GLY A 167 1.54 -1.20 -12.10
CA GLY A 167 1.82 -0.24 -13.18
C GLY A 167 3.09 -0.58 -13.95
N SER A 168 3.37 0.20 -14.99
CA SER A 168 4.58 0.04 -15.82
C SER A 168 5.84 0.49 -15.07
N ASP A 169 7.01 -0.02 -15.47
CA ASP A 169 8.31 0.36 -14.94
C ASP A 169 8.48 0.15 -13.43
N ALA A 170 7.67 -0.69 -12.82
CA ALA A 170 7.79 -1.04 -11.40
C ALA A 170 8.94 -2.04 -11.19
N TYR A 171 9.54 -2.00 -9.99
CA TYR A 171 10.57 -2.96 -9.59
C TYR A 171 10.21 -3.64 -8.27
N LEU A 172 9.98 -4.95 -8.33
CA LEU A 172 9.66 -5.79 -7.16
C LEU A 172 10.77 -6.84 -6.99
N LYS A 173 11.43 -6.85 -5.84
CA LYS A 173 12.49 -7.82 -5.54
C LYS A 173 12.36 -8.40 -4.15
N GLY A 174 12.25 -9.72 -4.04
CA GLY A 174 12.33 -10.43 -2.77
C GLY A 174 11.17 -10.18 -1.81
N ALA A 175 10.02 -9.74 -2.30
CA ALA A 175 8.84 -9.55 -1.46
C ALA A 175 8.29 -10.91 -0.99
N ASN A 176 7.97 -11.02 0.31
CA ASN A 176 7.38 -12.23 0.87
C ASN A 176 5.91 -12.39 0.48
N LYS A 177 5.14 -11.30 0.55
CA LYS A 177 3.70 -11.35 0.25
C LYS A 177 3.18 -10.00 -0.19
N ILE A 178 2.51 -9.98 -1.35
CA ILE A 178 1.74 -8.84 -1.82
C ILE A 178 0.33 -9.37 -2.15
N LYS A 179 -0.68 -8.92 -1.41
CA LYS A 179 -2.05 -9.43 -1.57
C LYS A 179 -3.08 -8.31 -1.58
N ASN A 180 -3.91 -8.28 -2.61
CA ASN A 180 -4.97 -7.30 -2.80
C ASN A 180 -4.43 -5.86 -2.73
N VAL A 181 -3.52 -5.53 -3.66
CA VAL A 181 -2.77 -4.27 -3.68
C VAL A 181 -2.77 -3.66 -5.08
N THR A 182 -2.97 -2.36 -5.16
CA THR A 182 -2.61 -1.55 -6.34
C THR A 182 -1.22 -0.96 -6.14
N ILE A 183 -0.35 -1.12 -7.12
CA ILE A 183 0.99 -0.53 -7.18
C ILE A 183 1.03 0.40 -8.38
N ASN A 184 0.82 1.69 -8.16
CA ASN A 184 0.96 2.68 -9.23
C ASN A 184 2.44 2.91 -9.53
N SER A 185 2.78 2.87 -10.80
CA SER A 185 4.15 3.09 -11.28
C SER A 185 4.11 3.47 -12.75
N ASN A 186 5.05 4.30 -13.20
CA ASN A 186 5.29 4.65 -14.58
C ASN A 186 6.75 5.04 -14.80
N GLU A 187 7.13 5.35 -16.02
CA GLU A 187 8.51 5.67 -16.40
C GLU A 187 9.11 6.84 -15.61
N VAL A 188 8.31 7.87 -15.30
CA VAL A 188 8.76 9.08 -14.60
C VAL A 188 8.82 8.87 -13.09
N ALA A 189 7.88 8.09 -12.55
CA ALA A 189 7.71 7.87 -11.12
C ALA A 189 7.63 6.36 -10.80
N ARG A 190 8.79 5.72 -10.86
CA ARG A 190 8.94 4.27 -10.69
C ARG A 190 8.80 3.87 -9.23
N THR A 191 7.88 2.95 -8.94
CA THR A 191 7.67 2.39 -7.60
C THR A 191 8.54 1.16 -7.40
N GLN A 192 9.16 1.05 -6.22
CA GLN A 192 10.08 -0.04 -5.88
C GLN A 192 9.66 -0.71 -4.57
N ILE A 193 9.60 -2.05 -4.61
CA ILE A 193 9.31 -2.89 -3.43
C ILE A 193 10.43 -3.89 -3.26
N GLY A 194 11.06 -3.87 -2.10
CA GLY A 194 12.24 -4.68 -1.77
C GLY A 194 11.97 -5.85 -0.83
N GLU A 195 13.04 -6.43 -0.40
CA GLU A 195 13.13 -7.72 0.26
C GLU A 195 12.35 -7.78 1.59
N GLY A 196 11.70 -8.92 1.83
CA GLY A 196 11.01 -9.23 3.07
C GLY A 196 9.68 -8.49 3.27
N SER A 197 9.24 -7.69 2.30
CA SER A 197 8.02 -6.90 2.42
C SER A 197 6.75 -7.76 2.41
N GLU A 198 5.83 -7.46 3.32
CA GLU A 198 4.49 -8.05 3.43
C GLU A 198 3.44 -6.94 3.34
N LEU A 199 2.72 -6.89 2.22
CA LEU A 199 1.78 -5.83 1.87
C LEU A 199 0.40 -6.43 1.63
N VAL A 200 -0.61 -6.04 2.40
CA VAL A 200 -1.95 -6.63 2.32
C VAL A 200 -3.03 -5.56 2.37
N ASN A 201 -3.96 -5.61 1.41
CA ASN A 201 -5.10 -4.70 1.33
C ASN A 201 -4.65 -3.23 1.28
N GLY A 202 -3.96 -2.84 0.22
CA GLY A 202 -3.36 -1.51 0.15
C GLY A 202 -3.34 -0.88 -1.23
N ILE A 203 -3.06 0.40 -1.23
CA ILE A 203 -2.88 1.21 -2.44
C ILE A 203 -1.56 1.97 -2.30
N ILE A 204 -0.72 1.86 -3.31
CA ILE A 204 0.59 2.48 -3.36
C ILE A 204 0.62 3.46 -4.53
N GLY A 205 0.92 4.71 -4.26
CA GLY A 205 1.06 5.78 -5.23
C GLY A 205 2.31 5.65 -6.09
N TYR A 206 2.50 6.61 -6.96
CA TYR A 206 3.64 6.66 -7.89
C TYR A 206 4.94 7.00 -7.17
N GLY A 207 6.05 6.42 -7.61
CA GLY A 207 7.39 6.74 -7.12
C GLY A 207 7.68 6.33 -5.68
N CYS A 208 6.84 5.47 -5.08
CA CYS A 208 7.02 5.00 -3.70
C CYS A 208 8.20 4.04 -3.57
N ARG A 209 8.82 4.03 -2.38
CA ARG A 209 9.93 3.14 -2.04
C ARG A 209 9.64 2.36 -0.76
N ILE A 210 9.66 1.04 -0.84
CA ILE A 210 9.33 0.12 0.25
C ILE A 210 10.45 -0.91 0.37
N PHE A 211 11.28 -0.84 1.43
CA PHE A 211 12.47 -1.67 1.54
C PHE A 211 12.69 -2.25 2.93
N TYR A 212 13.19 -3.48 2.96
CA TYR A 212 13.76 -4.18 4.12
C TYR A 212 12.74 -4.53 5.21
N GLY A 213 11.96 -5.59 4.97
CA GLY A 213 11.13 -6.23 5.99
C GLY A 213 9.88 -5.46 6.43
N ILE A 214 9.29 -4.68 5.55
CA ILE A 214 8.10 -3.87 5.82
C ILE A 214 6.87 -4.75 6.06
N LYS A 215 6.00 -4.31 7.00
CA LYS A 215 4.65 -4.85 7.18
C LYS A 215 3.61 -3.74 7.04
N ALA A 216 2.82 -3.78 5.96
CA ALA A 216 1.73 -2.83 5.75
C ALA A 216 0.41 -3.57 5.50
N VAL A 217 -0.62 -3.22 6.28
CA VAL A 217 -1.93 -3.88 6.22
C VAL A 217 -3.04 -2.84 6.30
N ARG A 218 -3.96 -2.87 5.34
CA ARG A 218 -5.01 -1.85 5.21
C ARG A 218 -4.39 -0.45 5.22
N PHE A 219 -3.80 -0.08 4.11
CA PHE A 219 -3.01 1.15 4.02
C PHE A 219 -3.18 1.86 2.68
N ILE A 220 -2.94 3.16 2.70
CA ILE A 220 -2.72 3.96 1.49
C ILE A 220 -1.39 4.70 1.64
N MET A 221 -0.56 4.60 0.64
CA MET A 221 0.66 5.40 0.47
C MET A 221 0.48 6.32 -0.72
N SER A 222 0.54 7.62 -0.51
CA SER A 222 0.54 8.61 -1.57
C SER A 222 1.90 8.69 -2.28
N ASP A 223 1.95 9.42 -3.38
CA ASP A 223 3.11 9.48 -4.25
C ASP A 223 4.41 9.86 -3.54
N TYR A 224 5.51 9.24 -3.96
CA TYR A 224 6.87 9.47 -3.45
C TYR A 224 7.06 9.20 -1.94
N SER A 225 6.12 8.54 -1.29
CA SER A 225 6.28 8.16 0.12
C SER A 225 7.17 6.92 0.28
N GLN A 226 7.72 6.75 1.48
CA GLN A 226 8.71 5.72 1.74
C GLN A 226 8.43 4.96 3.05
N LEU A 227 8.58 3.63 3.00
CA LEU A 227 8.61 2.74 4.17
C LEU A 227 9.93 1.97 4.18
N LYS A 228 10.69 2.03 5.27
CA LYS A 228 12.03 1.43 5.33
C LYS A 228 12.30 0.74 6.66
N TYR A 229 13.23 -0.22 6.63
CA TYR A 229 13.88 -0.82 7.80
C TYR A 229 12.90 -1.37 8.85
N GLY A 230 12.00 -2.27 8.43
CA GLY A 230 11.08 -2.94 9.34
C GLY A 230 9.89 -2.10 9.82
N ALA A 231 9.64 -0.94 9.23
CA ALA A 231 8.48 -0.12 9.58
C ALA A 231 7.17 -0.89 9.43
N ARG A 232 6.20 -0.58 10.31
CA ARG A 232 4.84 -1.10 10.28
C ARG A 232 3.86 0.03 10.01
N LEU A 233 2.98 -0.18 9.03
CA LEU A 233 1.92 0.76 8.66
C LEU A 233 0.58 0.02 8.62
N ILE A 234 -0.25 0.21 9.63
CA ILE A 234 -1.49 -0.56 9.77
C ILE A 234 -2.68 0.38 9.91
N ASN A 235 -3.76 0.12 9.16
CA ASN A 235 -4.95 0.98 9.14
C ASN A 235 -4.59 2.47 8.99
N SER A 236 -3.71 2.83 8.07
CA SER A 236 -3.16 4.19 8.03
C SER A 236 -3.06 4.73 6.61
N PHE A 237 -3.16 6.04 6.51
CA PHE A 237 -2.92 6.81 5.29
C PHE A 237 -1.62 7.60 5.43
N LEU A 238 -0.66 7.35 4.56
CA LEU A 238 0.62 8.05 4.49
C LEU A 238 0.63 9.04 3.33
N GLY A 239 0.76 10.33 3.63
CA GLY A 239 0.77 11.42 2.67
C GLY A 239 1.99 11.41 1.74
N ALA A 240 1.92 12.19 0.69
CA ALA A 240 2.99 12.28 -0.31
C ALA A 240 4.30 12.82 0.30
N ASN A 241 5.44 12.37 -0.25
CA ASN A 241 6.78 12.75 0.24
C ASN A 241 6.99 12.52 1.75
N ALA A 242 6.33 11.55 2.33
CA ALA A 242 6.48 11.20 3.73
C ALA A 242 7.35 9.95 3.91
N THR A 243 8.12 9.89 4.99
CA THR A 243 9.00 8.76 5.32
C THR A 243 8.66 8.18 6.67
N ILE A 244 8.44 6.86 6.73
CA ILE A 244 8.35 6.08 7.96
C ILE A 244 9.44 5.01 7.92
N SER A 245 10.24 4.93 8.98
CA SER A 245 11.37 4.00 9.07
C SER A 245 11.55 3.51 10.50
N CYS A 246 11.80 2.23 10.68
CA CYS A 246 12.12 1.62 11.99
C CYS A 246 11.06 1.80 13.09
N CYS A 247 9.81 2.10 12.76
CA CYS A 247 8.77 2.43 13.74
C CYS A 247 7.41 1.84 13.36
N GLU A 248 6.45 2.02 14.27
CA GLU A 248 5.09 1.53 14.09
C GLU A 248 4.09 2.68 14.05
N VAL A 249 3.23 2.65 13.03
CA VAL A 249 2.16 3.62 12.80
C VAL A 249 0.84 2.88 12.63
N LEU A 250 -0.11 3.19 13.49
CA LEU A 250 -1.43 2.57 13.54
C LEU A 250 -2.53 3.63 13.41
N ASN A 251 -3.60 3.30 12.73
CA ASN A 251 -4.86 4.07 12.70
C ASN A 251 -4.66 5.57 12.51
N SER A 252 -3.75 5.98 11.66
CA SER A 252 -3.34 7.38 11.52
C SER A 252 -3.59 7.93 10.12
N LEU A 253 -4.01 9.19 10.06
CA LEU A 253 -4.07 9.98 8.84
C LEU A 253 -2.92 10.98 8.84
N ILE A 254 -1.94 10.74 7.99
CA ILE A 254 -0.72 11.54 7.90
C ILE A 254 -0.72 12.35 6.60
N TYR A 255 -0.62 13.64 6.71
CA TYR A 255 -0.52 14.59 5.59
C TYR A 255 0.90 14.63 5.00
N PRO A 256 1.10 15.26 3.82
CA PRO A 256 2.38 15.24 3.11
C PRO A 256 3.58 15.78 3.89
N ALA A 257 4.78 15.33 3.49
CA ALA A 257 6.06 15.77 4.02
C ALA A 257 6.23 15.48 5.53
N HIS A 258 5.83 14.30 5.97
CA HIS A 258 6.04 13.79 7.31
C HIS A 258 7.33 12.98 7.38
N GLU A 259 8.12 13.18 8.45
CA GLU A 259 9.32 12.40 8.73
C GLU A 259 9.22 11.70 10.10
N GLN A 260 9.35 10.36 10.06
CA GLN A 260 9.41 9.51 11.26
C GLN A 260 10.36 8.35 10.98
N HIS A 261 11.66 8.58 11.16
CA HIS A 261 12.70 7.68 10.65
C HIS A 261 13.72 7.19 11.70
N HIS A 262 13.40 7.35 12.97
CA HIS A 262 14.24 6.85 14.07
C HIS A 262 13.55 5.76 14.88
N ASN A 263 14.35 4.86 15.44
CA ASN A 263 13.88 3.70 16.22
C ASN A 263 13.02 4.09 17.44
N ASN A 264 12.18 3.16 17.86
CA ASN A 264 11.34 3.24 19.06
C ASN A 264 10.33 4.38 19.06
N SER A 265 9.98 4.95 17.92
CA SER A 265 8.83 5.83 17.85
C SER A 265 7.56 5.05 17.55
N PHE A 266 6.45 5.49 18.14
CA PHE A 266 5.13 4.90 18.01
C PHE A 266 4.10 5.99 17.78
N LEU A 267 3.22 5.79 16.79
CA LEU A 267 2.14 6.71 16.47
C LEU A 267 0.84 5.92 16.31
N CYS A 268 -0.20 6.32 17.05
CA CYS A 268 -1.48 5.65 17.01
C CYS A 268 -2.63 6.63 17.11
N ALA A 269 -3.71 6.35 16.37
CA ALA A 269 -4.97 7.10 16.42
C ALA A 269 -4.77 8.62 16.28
N ALA A 270 -4.06 9.03 15.25
CA ALA A 270 -3.64 10.42 15.07
C ALA A 270 -4.08 11.01 13.72
N LEU A 271 -4.39 12.30 13.76
CA LEU A 271 -4.37 13.18 12.60
C LEU A 271 -3.08 14.00 12.65
N VAL A 272 -2.18 13.78 11.73
CA VAL A 272 -0.90 14.49 11.62
C VAL A 272 -0.91 15.36 10.38
N MET A 273 -0.92 16.66 10.55
CA MET A 273 -0.86 17.62 9.45
C MET A 273 0.55 17.67 8.83
N GLY A 274 0.66 18.25 7.65
CA GLY A 274 1.89 18.21 6.87
C GLY A 274 3.13 18.84 7.51
N GLN A 275 4.29 18.51 6.98
CA GLN A 275 5.59 19.03 7.40
C GLN A 275 5.94 18.73 8.87
N SER A 276 5.50 17.63 9.40
CA SER A 276 5.77 17.18 10.77
C SER A 276 6.98 16.27 10.84
N ASN A 277 7.64 16.24 12.01
CA ASN A 277 8.78 15.38 12.25
C ASN A 277 8.68 14.76 13.65
N ILE A 278 8.65 13.43 13.74
CA ILE A 278 8.57 12.69 15.00
C ILE A 278 9.93 12.08 15.32
N ALA A 279 10.51 12.48 16.47
CA ALA A 279 11.83 12.05 16.89
C ALA A 279 11.86 10.64 17.51
N ALA A 280 13.05 10.10 17.73
CA ALA A 280 13.27 8.80 18.32
C ALA A 280 12.62 8.66 19.70
N GLY A 281 12.04 7.48 19.98
CA GLY A 281 11.44 7.16 21.26
C GLY A 281 10.15 7.91 21.58
N ALA A 282 9.62 8.73 20.66
CA ALA A 282 8.36 9.41 20.89
C ALA A 282 7.19 8.40 20.83
N THR A 283 6.32 8.41 21.85
CA THR A 283 5.14 7.55 21.96
C THR A 283 3.90 8.43 21.94
N LEU A 284 3.20 8.41 20.81
CA LEU A 284 2.12 9.35 20.52
C LEU A 284 0.80 8.60 20.34
N GLY A 285 -0.22 9.02 21.08
CA GLY A 285 -1.58 8.48 20.94
C GLY A 285 -1.81 7.14 21.62
N SER A 286 -1.06 6.81 22.66
CA SER A 286 -1.24 5.56 23.41
C SER A 286 -2.55 5.53 24.21
N ASN A 287 -3.33 4.44 24.07
CA ASN A 287 -4.58 4.19 24.80
C ASN A 287 -4.37 3.60 26.22
N HIS A 288 -3.16 3.44 26.69
CA HIS A 288 -2.87 2.73 27.94
C HIS A 288 -3.53 3.31 29.20
N ASN A 289 -4.33 4.36 29.10
CA ASN A 289 -4.93 5.07 30.23
C ASN A 289 -6.43 4.90 30.36
N SER A 290 -7.05 3.88 29.80
CA SER A 290 -8.49 3.64 29.91
C SER A 290 -9.37 4.81 29.42
N ARG A 291 -8.85 5.68 28.57
CA ARG A 291 -9.67 6.69 27.91
C ARG A 291 -10.47 6.04 26.81
N GLY A 292 -11.69 6.51 26.60
CA GLY A 292 -12.64 5.90 25.69
C GLY A 292 -12.05 5.69 24.29
N ALA A 293 -12.56 4.68 23.62
CA ALA A 293 -12.10 4.24 22.29
C ALA A 293 -12.12 5.34 21.18
N ASP A 294 -12.70 6.50 21.44
CA ASP A 294 -12.75 7.65 20.53
C ASP A 294 -11.61 8.67 20.76
N GLY A 295 -10.59 8.28 21.47
CA GLY A 295 -9.40 9.13 21.67
C GLY A 295 -8.63 9.39 20.38
N GLU A 296 -8.18 10.63 20.17
CA GLU A 296 -7.41 11.06 19.02
C GLU A 296 -6.36 12.08 19.44
N VAL A 297 -5.20 12.02 18.75
CA VAL A 297 -4.22 13.12 18.81
C VAL A 297 -4.30 13.90 17.51
N ILE A 298 -4.55 15.22 17.62
CA ILE A 298 -4.55 16.13 16.47
C ILE A 298 -3.29 16.97 16.52
N MET A 299 -2.43 16.83 15.53
CA MET A 299 -1.16 17.52 15.40
C MET A 299 -1.22 18.51 14.24
N GLY A 300 -1.08 19.79 14.52
CA GLY A 300 -1.06 20.84 13.52
C GLY A 300 0.15 20.72 12.58
N ARG A 301 0.16 21.52 11.52
CA ARG A 301 1.26 21.55 10.54
C ARG A 301 2.58 21.91 11.23
N GLY A 302 3.66 21.23 10.86
CA GLY A 302 4.97 21.51 11.41
C GLY A 302 5.13 21.06 12.88
N PHE A 303 4.32 20.11 13.34
CA PHE A 303 4.43 19.57 14.69
C PHE A 303 5.72 18.74 14.85
N TRP A 304 6.47 19.02 15.89
CA TRP A 304 7.74 18.37 16.16
C TRP A 304 7.87 17.98 17.64
N PRO A 305 7.47 16.77 18.04
CA PRO A 305 7.79 16.21 19.34
C PRO A 305 9.27 15.78 19.36
N GLY A 306 10.00 16.26 20.35
CA GLY A 306 11.41 15.92 20.56
C GLY A 306 11.60 14.45 21.00
N LEU A 307 12.85 14.12 21.33
CA LEU A 307 13.22 12.77 21.77
C LEU A 307 12.41 12.31 22.98
N CYS A 308 11.88 11.08 22.93
CA CYS A 308 11.17 10.44 24.03
C CYS A 308 9.98 11.28 24.59
N VAL A 309 9.30 12.02 23.75
CA VAL A 309 8.04 12.67 24.10
C VAL A 309 6.94 11.62 24.20
N SER A 310 6.14 11.65 25.27
CA SER A 310 4.96 10.80 25.45
C SER A 310 3.70 11.67 25.46
N ILE A 311 2.76 11.37 24.53
CA ILE A 311 1.49 12.09 24.39
C ILE A 311 0.35 11.10 24.42
N LYS A 312 -0.70 11.40 25.17
CA LYS A 312 -1.91 10.60 25.24
C LYS A 312 -3.04 11.16 24.41
N HIS A 313 -4.06 10.34 24.17
CA HIS A 313 -5.26 10.70 23.42
C HIS A 313 -6.02 11.90 24.00
N ASN A 314 -6.83 12.51 23.12
CA ASN A 314 -7.57 13.73 23.30
C ASN A 314 -6.66 14.97 23.46
N SER A 315 -5.48 14.93 22.83
CA SER A 315 -4.59 16.07 22.76
C SER A 315 -4.69 16.77 21.41
N ILE A 316 -4.73 18.09 21.44
CA ILE A 316 -4.75 18.93 20.23
C ILE A 316 -3.60 19.92 20.29
N PHE A 317 -2.75 19.90 19.29
CA PHE A 317 -1.59 20.79 19.18
C PHE A 317 -1.75 21.74 17.98
N PRO A 318 -1.50 23.03 18.16
CA PRO A 318 -1.52 23.99 17.06
C PRO A 318 -0.34 23.76 16.09
N SER A 319 -0.37 24.45 14.96
CA SER A 319 0.72 24.41 13.98
C SER A 319 2.03 24.96 14.57
N PHE A 320 3.16 24.38 14.12
CA PHE A 320 4.52 24.74 14.50
C PHE A 320 4.80 24.59 16.01
N THR A 321 4.15 23.62 16.64
CA THR A 321 4.43 23.26 18.05
C THR A 321 5.68 22.38 18.11
N ILE A 322 6.62 22.76 18.97
CA ILE A 322 7.78 21.98 19.36
C ILE A 322 7.61 21.55 20.80
N LEU A 323 7.76 20.28 21.10
CA LEU A 323 7.70 19.73 22.44
C LEU A 323 9.09 19.25 22.88
N ASN A 324 9.51 19.65 24.06
CA ASN A 324 10.71 19.09 24.70
C ASN A 324 10.40 17.71 25.26
N LYS A 325 11.47 16.93 25.53
CA LYS A 325 11.36 15.63 26.20
C LYS A 325 10.47 15.73 27.45
N GLY A 326 9.46 14.86 27.53
CA GLY A 326 8.54 14.84 28.67
C GLY A 326 7.29 14.00 28.42
N ASP A 327 6.55 13.79 29.50
CA ASP A 327 5.27 13.10 29.52
C ASP A 327 4.12 14.11 29.56
N TYR A 328 3.30 14.10 28.51
CA TYR A 328 2.16 15.00 28.34
C TYR A 328 0.86 14.20 28.52
N ASN A 329 0.46 14.02 29.76
CA ASN A 329 -0.56 13.03 30.19
C ASN A 329 -1.91 13.66 30.56
N TYR A 330 -2.31 14.74 29.98
CA TYR A 330 -3.53 15.45 30.36
C TYR A 330 -4.80 15.03 29.63
#